data_ebcb000c046597134cfb405ebca81b56
#
_entry.id   ebcb000c046597134cfb405ebca81b56
#
_cell.length_a   1.000
_cell.length_b   1.000
_cell.length_c   1.000
_cell.angle_alpha   90.00
_cell.angle_beta   90.00
_cell.angle_gamma   90.00
#
_symmetry.space_group_name_H-M   'P 1'
#
loop_
_entity.id
_entity.type
_entity.pdbx_description
1 polymer ?
#
loop_
_entity_poly.entity_id
_entity_poly.type
_entity_poly.pdbx_seq_one_letter_code
_entity_poly.pdbx_strand_id
1 'polypeptide(L)'
;MPESLQIGMLQMDAGPDKEVNLERIGEGISDLRGNPDIVVTPEYMMGMEDGGVTRELVRKNSEPMRSGYVSKARELAEANGVALLTTAYVEEEDDIYNTSIFIKEDGEIGGTYRKVHLFDAFGHRESDLFSWGDGVTVVNWNGIKVGLATCFDVRFPELFRIMNFRGADLILVPSGFYAGEHKGKQWETLINARAHENNFFVAGVNHPEPHFVGRSIVSSPLGYEVERFGGDEEYGLVEVDLGEIKESRERMPIKKLARHKFYRRFAPYDGD
;
A
#
# COMPACT_ATOMS: atom_id res chain seq x y z
N MET A 1 8.53 -1.43 20.86
CA MET A 1 8.04 -0.58 19.78
C MET A 1 8.91 0.66 19.79
N PRO A 2 9.46 1.11 18.67
CA PRO A 2 10.12 2.41 18.61
C PRO A 2 9.16 3.54 19.02
N GLU A 3 9.68 4.72 19.33
CA GLU A 3 8.84 5.88 19.69
C GLU A 3 8.25 6.53 18.44
N SER A 4 9.03 6.65 17.36
CA SER A 4 8.60 7.18 16.08
C SER A 4 9.05 6.29 14.93
N LEU A 5 8.51 6.56 13.74
CA LEU A 5 8.85 5.89 12.48
C LEU A 5 8.93 6.94 11.36
N GLN A 6 9.98 6.85 10.54
CA GLN A 6 10.20 7.69 9.37
C GLN A 6 9.72 6.98 8.10
N ILE A 7 8.64 7.46 7.50
CA ILE A 7 8.03 6.90 6.29
C ILE A 7 8.43 7.73 5.08
N GLY A 8 9.21 7.19 4.16
CA GLY A 8 9.48 7.77 2.86
C GLY A 8 8.33 7.47 1.89
N MET A 9 7.72 8.53 1.34
CA MET A 9 6.69 8.40 0.31
C MET A 9 7.27 8.84 -1.03
N LEU A 10 7.26 7.94 -2.03
CA LEU A 10 7.65 8.27 -3.40
C LEU A 10 6.39 8.39 -4.26
N GLN A 11 5.78 9.59 -4.32
CA GLN A 11 4.73 9.89 -5.29
C GLN A 11 5.37 10.10 -6.65
N MET A 12 5.49 9.02 -7.41
CA MET A 12 6.21 8.99 -8.67
C MET A 12 5.38 8.33 -9.78
N ASP A 13 5.62 8.74 -11.01
CA ASP A 13 5.05 8.07 -12.17
C ASP A 13 5.82 6.79 -12.50
N ALA A 14 5.19 5.82 -13.15
CA ALA A 14 5.81 4.62 -13.65
C ALA A 14 5.65 4.54 -15.18
N GLY A 15 6.74 4.26 -15.86
CA GLY A 15 6.73 3.97 -17.30
C GLY A 15 6.52 2.49 -17.60
N PRO A 16 6.55 2.09 -18.89
CA PRO A 16 6.33 0.70 -19.29
C PRO A 16 7.52 -0.23 -19.00
N ASP A 17 8.69 0.33 -18.70
CA ASP A 17 9.91 -0.42 -18.42
C ASP A 17 10.16 -0.56 -16.92
N LYS A 18 10.07 -1.78 -16.42
CA LYS A 18 10.23 -2.10 -15.00
C LYS A 18 11.64 -1.84 -14.47
N GLU A 19 12.67 -1.95 -15.31
CA GLU A 19 14.05 -1.70 -14.92
C GLU A 19 14.28 -0.20 -14.68
N VAL A 20 13.77 0.63 -15.58
CA VAL A 20 13.80 2.10 -15.44
C VAL A 20 13.02 2.54 -14.19
N ASN A 21 11.87 1.90 -13.92
CA ASN A 21 11.11 2.21 -12.71
C ASN A 21 11.89 1.86 -11.43
N LEU A 22 12.64 0.75 -11.41
CA LEU A 22 13.51 0.40 -10.29
C LEU A 22 14.66 1.40 -10.09
N GLU A 23 15.28 1.84 -11.18
CA GLU A 23 16.32 2.89 -11.11
C GLU A 23 15.74 4.17 -10.49
N ARG A 24 14.56 4.60 -10.93
CA ARG A 24 13.87 5.76 -10.37
C ARG A 24 13.48 5.60 -8.89
N ILE A 25 13.12 4.40 -8.45
CA ILE A 25 12.92 4.13 -7.01
C ILE A 25 14.23 4.36 -6.25
N GLY A 26 15.37 3.90 -6.76
CA GLY A 26 16.68 4.12 -6.17
C GLY A 26 17.06 5.61 -6.08
N GLU A 27 16.83 6.36 -7.17
CA GLU A 27 17.01 7.80 -7.19
C GLU A 27 16.11 8.48 -6.16
N GLY A 28 14.80 8.13 -6.13
CA GLY A 28 13.84 8.66 -5.16
C GLY A 28 14.24 8.39 -3.70
N ILE A 29 14.76 7.20 -3.39
CA ILE A 29 15.29 6.90 -2.05
C ILE A 29 16.47 7.83 -1.73
N SER A 30 17.34 8.07 -2.69
CA SER A 30 18.53 8.93 -2.52
C SER A 30 18.16 10.42 -2.36
N ASP A 31 17.05 10.84 -2.96
CA ASP A 31 16.56 12.22 -2.92
C ASP A 31 15.81 12.55 -1.61
N LEU A 32 15.41 11.54 -0.84
CA LEU A 32 14.77 11.76 0.46
C LEU A 32 15.74 12.45 1.43
N ARG A 33 15.30 13.57 1.99
CA ARG A 33 16.10 14.36 2.96
C ARG A 33 16.00 13.77 4.36
N GLY A 34 16.81 12.76 4.65
CA GLY A 34 16.85 12.09 5.96
C GLY A 34 17.03 10.59 5.81
N ASN A 35 16.79 9.87 6.88
CA ASN A 35 16.95 8.42 6.94
C ASN A 35 15.55 7.79 7.11
N PRO A 36 14.91 7.33 6.03
CA PRO A 36 13.66 6.60 6.16
C PRO A 36 13.89 5.24 6.83
N ASP A 37 12.96 4.83 7.69
CA ASP A 37 12.90 3.46 8.18
C ASP A 37 12.27 2.56 7.10
N ILE A 38 11.28 3.10 6.38
CA ILE A 38 10.59 2.43 5.29
C ILE A 38 10.27 3.39 4.16
N VAL A 39 10.42 2.91 2.92
CA VAL A 39 10.00 3.62 1.71
C VAL A 39 8.82 2.91 1.06
N VAL A 40 7.84 3.67 0.61
CA VAL A 40 6.63 3.17 -0.05
C VAL A 40 6.52 3.77 -1.45
N THR A 41 6.34 2.91 -2.45
CA THR A 41 6.08 3.31 -3.85
C THR A 41 4.59 3.23 -4.18
N PRO A 42 4.14 3.80 -5.31
CA PRO A 42 2.80 3.54 -5.85
C PRO A 42 2.57 2.09 -6.27
N GLU A 43 1.38 1.82 -6.78
CA GLU A 43 1.00 0.56 -7.44
C GLU A 43 1.58 0.49 -8.87
N TYR A 44 1.56 -0.67 -9.52
CA TYR A 44 1.98 -0.88 -10.92
C TYR A 44 3.44 -0.55 -11.25
N MET A 45 4.35 -0.67 -10.30
CA MET A 45 5.77 -0.33 -10.49
C MET A 45 6.51 -1.26 -11.47
N MET A 46 5.91 -2.42 -11.84
CA MET A 46 6.43 -3.24 -12.95
C MET A 46 6.02 -2.74 -14.33
N GLY A 47 5.31 -1.63 -14.42
CA GLY A 47 5.06 -0.89 -15.64
C GLY A 47 3.60 -0.61 -15.94
N MET A 48 3.38 0.57 -16.51
CA MET A 48 2.12 1.01 -17.08
C MET A 48 2.38 1.96 -18.26
N GLU A 49 1.36 2.19 -19.08
CA GLU A 49 1.41 3.10 -20.24
C GLU A 49 0.19 4.03 -20.19
N ASP A 50 0.43 5.33 -20.34
CA ASP A 50 -0.61 6.36 -20.33
C ASP A 50 -1.61 6.24 -19.16
N GLY A 51 -1.08 5.96 -17.95
CA GLY A 51 -1.88 5.78 -16.74
C GLY A 51 -2.71 4.50 -16.71
N GLY A 52 -2.44 3.53 -17.58
CA GLY A 52 -3.15 2.27 -17.68
C GLY A 52 -2.25 1.04 -17.71
N VAL A 53 -2.84 -0.10 -17.44
CA VAL A 53 -2.17 -1.41 -17.50
C VAL A 53 -2.87 -2.28 -18.52
N THR A 54 -2.13 -2.80 -19.49
CA THR A 54 -2.65 -3.65 -20.57
C THR A 54 -2.26 -5.11 -20.34
N ARG A 55 -3.03 -6.05 -20.89
CA ARG A 55 -2.71 -7.48 -20.82
C ARG A 55 -1.35 -7.81 -21.43
N GLU A 56 -1.00 -7.14 -22.52
CA GLU A 56 0.29 -7.32 -23.18
C GLU A 56 1.44 -6.90 -22.27
N LEU A 57 1.32 -5.72 -21.64
CA LEU A 57 2.33 -5.18 -20.74
C LEU A 57 2.47 -6.05 -19.48
N VAL A 58 1.34 -6.47 -18.89
CA VAL A 58 1.37 -7.38 -17.72
C VAL A 58 2.11 -8.66 -18.05
N ARG A 59 1.76 -9.33 -19.15
CA ARG A 59 2.42 -10.58 -19.57
C ARG A 59 3.90 -10.42 -19.93
N LYS A 60 4.26 -9.27 -20.50
CA LYS A 60 5.65 -8.96 -20.84
C LYS A 60 6.51 -8.77 -19.59
N ASN A 61 5.95 -8.12 -18.57
CA ASN A 61 6.70 -7.69 -17.39
C ASN A 61 6.58 -8.66 -16.20
N SER A 62 5.53 -9.51 -16.18
CA SER A 62 5.33 -10.48 -15.09
C SER A 62 6.48 -11.46 -14.97
N GLU A 63 6.78 -11.84 -13.74
CA GLU A 63 7.88 -12.75 -13.39
C GLU A 63 7.53 -13.57 -12.15
N PRO A 64 8.14 -14.76 -11.98
CA PRO A 64 8.09 -15.47 -10.72
C PRO A 64 8.68 -14.65 -9.57
N MET A 65 8.19 -14.86 -8.34
CA MET A 65 8.58 -14.09 -7.13
C MET A 65 10.11 -14.04 -6.88
N ARG A 66 10.85 -15.02 -7.34
CA ARG A 66 12.31 -15.12 -7.07
C ARG A 66 13.19 -14.75 -8.27
N SER A 67 12.69 -13.92 -9.16
CA SER A 67 13.44 -13.52 -10.36
C SER A 67 13.50 -12.00 -10.53
N GLY A 68 14.30 -11.56 -11.47
CA GLY A 68 14.43 -10.23 -12.05
C GLY A 68 14.14 -9.07 -11.13
N TYR A 69 12.96 -8.48 -11.30
CA TYR A 69 12.52 -7.27 -10.61
C TYR A 69 12.58 -7.37 -9.08
N VAL A 70 12.02 -8.46 -8.51
CA VAL A 70 11.99 -8.62 -7.05
C VAL A 70 13.39 -8.78 -6.47
N SER A 71 14.30 -9.49 -7.16
CA SER A 71 15.70 -9.61 -6.71
C SER A 71 16.40 -8.27 -6.67
N LYS A 72 16.23 -7.44 -7.70
CA LYS A 72 16.80 -6.09 -7.75
C LYS A 72 16.18 -5.14 -6.70
N ALA A 73 14.87 -5.25 -6.46
CA ALA A 73 14.21 -4.48 -5.40
C ALA A 73 14.76 -4.85 -4.00
N ARG A 74 15.09 -6.13 -3.79
CA ARG A 74 15.74 -6.61 -2.55
C ARG A 74 17.16 -6.06 -2.40
N GLU A 75 17.96 -6.11 -3.48
CA GLU A 75 19.30 -5.51 -3.51
C GLU A 75 19.25 -4.00 -3.24
N LEU A 76 18.24 -3.32 -3.78
CA LEU A 76 18.03 -1.89 -3.55
C LEU A 76 17.70 -1.57 -2.08
N ALA A 77 16.83 -2.35 -1.44
CA ALA A 77 16.51 -2.21 -0.02
C ALA A 77 17.74 -2.44 0.87
N GLU A 78 18.49 -3.53 0.62
CA GLU A 78 19.70 -3.88 1.34
C GLU A 78 20.81 -2.82 1.16
N ALA A 79 21.07 -2.38 -0.07
CA ALA A 79 22.09 -1.39 -0.37
C ALA A 79 21.87 -0.04 0.30
N ASN A 80 20.59 0.35 0.50
CA ASN A 80 20.22 1.58 1.17
C ASN A 80 19.94 1.40 2.67
N GLY A 81 19.89 0.16 3.17
CA GLY A 81 19.57 -0.15 4.57
C GLY A 81 18.17 0.33 5.01
N VAL A 82 17.21 0.30 4.10
CA VAL A 82 15.82 0.76 4.33
C VAL A 82 14.83 -0.36 3.99
N ALA A 83 13.75 -0.48 4.73
CA ALA A 83 12.66 -1.33 4.29
C ALA A 83 11.96 -0.70 3.07
N LEU A 84 11.49 -1.53 2.14
CA LEU A 84 10.83 -1.09 0.91
C LEU A 84 9.49 -1.82 0.74
N LEU A 85 8.41 -1.07 0.53
CA LEU A 85 7.18 -1.61 -0.02
C LEU A 85 7.05 -1.19 -1.47
N THR A 86 7.06 -2.16 -2.37
CA THR A 86 6.80 -1.96 -3.81
C THR A 86 5.80 -2.98 -4.33
N THR A 87 5.37 -2.83 -5.59
CA THR A 87 4.41 -3.73 -6.22
C THR A 87 5.02 -4.45 -7.42
N ALA A 88 4.58 -5.70 -7.63
CA ALA A 88 5.04 -6.53 -8.73
C ALA A 88 3.89 -7.34 -9.36
N TYR A 89 4.04 -7.69 -10.63
CA TYR A 89 3.20 -8.65 -11.34
C TYR A 89 3.82 -10.03 -11.18
N VAL A 90 3.33 -10.80 -10.22
CA VAL A 90 3.93 -12.08 -9.84
C VAL A 90 3.21 -13.23 -10.52
N GLU A 91 3.98 -14.00 -11.30
CA GLU A 91 3.51 -15.24 -11.91
C GLU A 91 3.58 -16.41 -10.93
N GLU A 92 2.51 -17.17 -10.87
CA GLU A 92 2.45 -18.44 -10.16
C GLU A 92 1.53 -19.40 -10.94
N GLU A 93 2.08 -20.51 -11.45
CA GLU A 93 1.40 -21.43 -12.34
C GLU A 93 0.85 -20.72 -13.60
N ASP A 94 -0.47 -20.71 -13.79
CA ASP A 94 -1.14 -20.05 -14.92
C ASP A 94 -1.67 -18.66 -14.58
N ASP A 95 -1.51 -18.21 -13.33
CA ASP A 95 -2.04 -16.96 -12.79
C ASP A 95 -0.99 -15.87 -12.70
N ILE A 96 -1.42 -14.61 -12.84
CA ILE A 96 -0.62 -13.42 -12.55
C ILE A 96 -1.34 -12.63 -11.46
N TYR A 97 -0.60 -12.21 -10.43
CA TYR A 97 -1.14 -11.47 -9.29
C TYR A 97 -0.53 -10.07 -9.22
N ASN A 98 -1.38 -9.06 -9.01
CA ASN A 98 -0.92 -7.74 -8.55
C ASN A 98 -0.53 -7.88 -7.07
N THR A 99 0.78 -7.85 -6.79
CA THR A 99 1.32 -8.22 -5.49
C THR A 99 2.11 -7.07 -4.88
N SER A 100 1.74 -6.65 -3.67
CA SER A 100 2.56 -5.79 -2.81
C SER A 100 3.59 -6.63 -2.07
N ILE A 101 4.85 -6.21 -2.11
CA ILE A 101 5.98 -6.94 -1.53
C ILE A 101 6.66 -6.04 -0.49
N PHE A 102 6.62 -6.46 0.76
CA PHE A 102 7.33 -5.84 1.86
C PHE A 102 8.72 -6.46 1.97
N ILE A 103 9.75 -5.68 1.69
CA ILE A 103 11.16 -6.06 1.75
C ILE A 103 11.76 -5.35 2.97
N LYS A 104 12.47 -6.09 3.82
CA LYS A 104 13.16 -5.53 4.97
C LYS A 104 14.47 -4.84 4.56
N GLU A 105 15.04 -4.09 5.47
CA GLU A 105 16.32 -3.37 5.33
C GLU A 105 17.52 -4.29 5.06
N ASP A 106 17.41 -5.58 5.30
CA ASP A 106 18.44 -6.62 4.99
C ASP A 106 18.17 -7.33 3.65
N GLY A 107 17.24 -6.84 2.85
CA GLY A 107 16.84 -7.45 1.57
C GLY A 107 15.97 -8.72 1.71
N GLU A 108 15.61 -9.16 2.93
CA GLU A 108 14.68 -10.27 3.11
C GLU A 108 13.24 -9.87 2.79
N ILE A 109 12.48 -10.75 2.15
CA ILE A 109 11.03 -10.56 1.99
C ILE A 109 10.35 -10.80 3.33
N GLY A 110 9.86 -9.72 3.95
CA GLY A 110 9.13 -9.76 5.21
C GLY A 110 7.69 -10.25 5.05
N GLY A 111 7.08 -10.03 3.88
CA GLY A 111 5.74 -10.50 3.55
C GLY A 111 5.28 -10.05 2.17
N THR A 112 4.26 -10.73 1.66
CA THR A 112 3.63 -10.42 0.37
C THR A 112 2.13 -10.35 0.53
N TYR A 113 1.49 -9.51 -0.28
CA TYR A 113 0.04 -9.39 -0.33
C TYR A 113 -0.43 -9.35 -1.78
N ARG A 114 -1.21 -10.32 -2.20
CA ARG A 114 -1.92 -10.34 -3.47
C ARG A 114 -3.20 -9.53 -3.32
N LYS A 115 -3.41 -8.57 -4.20
CA LYS A 115 -4.58 -7.70 -4.17
C LYS A 115 -5.87 -8.51 -4.15
N VAL A 116 -6.67 -8.34 -3.11
CA VAL A 116 -7.92 -9.07 -2.90
C VAL A 116 -9.06 -8.46 -3.70
N HIS A 117 -9.15 -7.13 -3.75
CA HIS A 117 -10.22 -6.45 -4.47
C HIS A 117 -9.67 -5.84 -5.76
N LEU A 118 -9.92 -6.53 -6.88
CA LEU A 118 -9.55 -6.05 -8.21
C LEU A 118 -10.53 -4.97 -8.67
N PHE A 119 -10.00 -3.96 -9.39
CA PHE A 119 -10.78 -2.79 -9.79
C PHE A 119 -11.62 -3.07 -11.04
N ASP A 120 -12.77 -3.70 -10.85
CA ASP A 120 -13.77 -3.96 -11.89
C ASP A 120 -14.88 -2.91 -11.81
N ALA A 121 -14.54 -1.65 -12.07
CA ALA A 121 -15.47 -0.54 -11.98
C ALA A 121 -15.13 0.58 -12.97
N PHE A 122 -16.10 1.43 -13.29
CA PHE A 122 -15.97 2.57 -14.19
C PHE A 122 -15.43 2.20 -15.59
N GLY A 123 -15.74 1.00 -16.08
CA GLY A 123 -15.28 0.50 -17.38
C GLY A 123 -13.92 -0.21 -17.35
N HIS A 124 -13.21 -0.19 -16.24
CA HIS A 124 -12.02 -0.99 -16.02
C HIS A 124 -12.40 -2.43 -15.62
N ARG A 125 -11.56 -3.37 -15.99
CA ARG A 125 -11.68 -4.79 -15.64
C ARG A 125 -10.30 -5.35 -15.29
N GLU A 126 -9.86 -5.07 -14.04
CA GLU A 126 -8.57 -5.52 -13.56
C GLU A 126 -8.52 -7.05 -13.45
N SER A 127 -9.69 -7.70 -13.25
CA SER A 127 -9.81 -9.16 -13.27
C SER A 127 -9.55 -9.82 -14.63
N ASP A 128 -9.52 -9.05 -15.73
CA ASP A 128 -9.06 -9.53 -17.03
C ASP A 128 -7.52 -9.62 -17.11
N LEU A 129 -6.80 -9.00 -16.16
CA LEU A 129 -5.34 -8.86 -16.12
C LEU A 129 -4.71 -9.71 -15.01
N PHE A 130 -5.34 -9.77 -13.84
CA PHE A 130 -4.82 -10.38 -12.63
C PHE A 130 -5.84 -11.32 -11.99
N SER A 131 -5.33 -12.32 -11.29
CA SER A 131 -6.12 -13.19 -10.44
C SER A 131 -6.30 -12.60 -9.03
N TRP A 132 -7.41 -12.94 -8.38
CA TRP A 132 -7.78 -12.46 -7.05
C TRP A 132 -6.85 -13.02 -5.98
N GLY A 133 -6.41 -12.16 -5.06
CA GLY A 133 -5.80 -12.63 -3.81
C GLY A 133 -6.84 -13.23 -2.86
N ASP A 134 -6.39 -14.07 -1.94
CA ASP A 134 -7.23 -14.80 -0.98
C ASP A 134 -6.81 -14.60 0.49
N GLY A 135 -5.87 -13.69 0.75
CA GLY A 135 -5.23 -13.55 2.04
C GLY A 135 -5.20 -12.14 2.61
N VAL A 136 -4.96 -12.06 3.90
CA VAL A 136 -4.69 -10.81 4.62
C VAL A 136 -3.27 -10.90 5.18
N THR A 137 -2.44 -9.91 4.90
CA THR A 137 -1.04 -9.88 5.34
C THR A 137 -0.81 -8.83 6.43
N VAL A 138 -0.25 -9.26 7.55
CA VAL A 138 0.26 -8.40 8.62
C VAL A 138 1.65 -8.91 9.01
N VAL A 139 2.66 -8.11 8.76
CA VAL A 139 4.08 -8.42 8.98
C VAL A 139 4.50 -7.91 10.36
N ASN A 140 5.28 -8.71 11.11
CA ASN A 140 6.00 -8.20 12.28
C ASN A 140 7.36 -7.65 11.82
N TRP A 141 7.61 -6.38 12.07
CA TRP A 141 8.84 -5.71 11.66
C TRP A 141 9.25 -4.67 12.72
N ASN A 142 10.47 -4.75 13.22
CA ASN A 142 11.06 -3.81 14.19
C ASN A 142 10.14 -3.44 15.38
N GLY A 143 9.38 -4.44 15.89
CA GLY A 143 8.49 -4.28 17.04
C GLY A 143 7.13 -3.63 16.73
N ILE A 144 6.82 -3.37 15.46
CA ILE A 144 5.51 -2.94 14.97
C ILE A 144 4.89 -3.99 14.05
N LYS A 145 3.58 -3.89 13.84
CA LYS A 145 2.83 -4.73 12.92
C LYS A 145 2.35 -3.92 11.74
N VAL A 146 2.87 -4.25 10.55
CA VAL A 146 2.57 -3.57 9.29
C VAL A 146 1.59 -4.41 8.48
N GLY A 147 0.42 -3.87 8.19
CA GLY A 147 -0.57 -4.47 7.29
C GLY A 147 -0.37 -3.97 5.86
N LEU A 148 -0.66 -4.83 4.88
CA LEU A 148 -0.55 -4.53 3.47
C LEU A 148 -1.93 -4.52 2.81
N ALA A 149 -2.21 -3.48 2.04
CA ALA A 149 -3.39 -3.37 1.19
C ALA A 149 -2.98 -2.65 -0.12
N THR A 150 -3.80 -2.72 -1.16
CA THR A 150 -3.46 -2.12 -2.45
C THR A 150 -4.65 -1.35 -3.02
N CYS A 151 -4.49 -0.05 -3.26
CA CYS A 151 -5.38 0.82 -4.03
C CYS A 151 -6.88 0.64 -3.71
N PHE A 152 -7.60 -0.12 -4.56
CA PHE A 152 -9.05 -0.31 -4.48
C PHE A 152 -9.51 -0.93 -3.15
N ASP A 153 -8.63 -1.67 -2.46
CA ASP A 153 -8.88 -2.22 -1.13
C ASP A 153 -9.35 -1.17 -0.12
N VAL A 154 -8.96 0.10 -0.28
CA VAL A 154 -9.39 1.19 0.63
C VAL A 154 -10.90 1.38 0.68
N ARG A 155 -11.64 0.86 -0.30
CA ARG A 155 -13.12 0.91 -0.31
C ARG A 155 -13.78 -0.16 0.53
N PHE A 156 -13.02 -1.15 1.01
CA PHE A 156 -13.51 -2.32 1.74
C PHE A 156 -13.06 -2.26 3.21
N PRO A 157 -13.85 -1.65 4.10
CA PRO A 157 -13.49 -1.50 5.51
C PRO A 157 -13.26 -2.83 6.23
N GLU A 158 -13.83 -3.91 5.72
CA GLU A 158 -13.72 -5.26 6.27
C GLU A 158 -12.27 -5.73 6.31
N LEU A 159 -11.50 -5.52 5.23
CA LEU A 159 -10.09 -5.88 5.15
C LEU A 159 -9.29 -5.17 6.23
N PHE A 160 -9.47 -3.87 6.38
CA PHE A 160 -8.80 -3.04 7.39
C PHE A 160 -9.21 -3.44 8.81
N ARG A 161 -10.49 -3.79 9.02
CA ARG A 161 -10.98 -4.29 10.30
C ARG A 161 -10.34 -5.64 10.68
N ILE A 162 -10.13 -6.54 9.73
CA ILE A 162 -9.41 -7.80 9.96
C ILE A 162 -7.96 -7.51 10.36
N MET A 163 -7.26 -6.59 9.68
CA MET A 163 -5.90 -6.19 10.06
C MET A 163 -5.83 -5.57 11.47
N ASN A 164 -6.83 -4.76 11.85
CA ASN A 164 -6.94 -4.27 13.24
C ASN A 164 -7.04 -5.43 14.24
N PHE A 165 -7.87 -6.43 13.96
CA PHE A 165 -7.98 -7.60 14.86
C PHE A 165 -6.70 -8.42 14.94
N ARG A 166 -5.90 -8.46 13.87
CA ARG A 166 -4.55 -9.05 13.86
C ARG A 166 -3.51 -8.16 14.56
N GLY A 167 -3.92 -6.95 14.96
CA GLY A 167 -3.13 -6.03 15.77
C GLY A 167 -2.20 -5.14 14.96
N ALA A 168 -2.51 -4.84 13.69
CA ALA A 168 -1.76 -3.91 12.88
C ALA A 168 -1.64 -2.53 13.54
N ASP A 169 -0.47 -1.92 13.39
CA ASP A 169 -0.11 -0.59 13.91
C ASP A 169 -0.02 0.44 12.77
N LEU A 170 0.39 0.00 11.60
CA LEU A 170 0.51 0.77 10.37
C LEU A 170 -0.04 -0.05 9.21
N ILE A 171 -0.78 0.59 8.30
CA ILE A 171 -1.17 -0.01 7.01
C ILE A 171 -0.50 0.79 5.90
N LEU A 172 0.13 0.08 4.96
CA LEU A 172 0.72 0.65 3.76
C LEU A 172 -0.14 0.32 2.54
N VAL A 173 -0.40 1.34 1.72
CA VAL A 173 -1.34 1.24 0.60
C VAL A 173 -0.72 1.83 -0.68
N PRO A 174 0.11 1.07 -1.41
CA PRO A 174 0.47 1.41 -2.79
C PRO A 174 -0.77 1.59 -3.65
N SER A 175 -0.81 2.63 -4.48
CA SER A 175 -2.04 2.96 -5.20
C SER A 175 -1.81 3.54 -6.59
N GLY A 176 -2.72 3.21 -7.50
CA GLY A 176 -3.00 3.91 -8.75
C GLY A 176 -4.44 4.41 -8.73
N PHE A 177 -4.77 5.34 -7.81
CA PHE A 177 -6.14 5.83 -7.66
C PHE A 177 -6.45 6.86 -8.72
N TYR A 178 -7.25 6.48 -9.71
CA TYR A 178 -7.54 7.27 -10.91
C TYR A 178 -8.09 8.66 -10.60
N ALA A 179 -7.64 9.66 -11.38
CA ALA A 179 -8.15 11.01 -11.37
C ALA A 179 -9.62 11.08 -11.84
N GLY A 180 -10.29 12.17 -11.53
CA GLY A 180 -11.67 12.44 -11.92
C GLY A 180 -12.39 13.33 -10.93
N GLU A 181 -13.64 13.66 -11.23
CA GLU A 181 -14.47 14.53 -10.38
C GLU A 181 -14.59 13.92 -8.97
N HIS A 182 -14.29 14.71 -7.95
CA HIS A 182 -14.30 14.34 -6.53
C HIS A 182 -13.34 13.20 -6.11
N LYS A 183 -12.54 12.62 -7.03
CA LYS A 183 -11.69 11.46 -6.73
C LYS A 183 -10.64 11.75 -5.67
N GLY A 184 -9.98 12.91 -5.71
CA GLY A 184 -9.04 13.33 -4.67
C GLY A 184 -9.71 13.37 -3.28
N LYS A 185 -10.92 13.95 -3.18
CA LYS A 185 -11.67 13.97 -1.92
C LYS A 185 -12.12 12.58 -1.46
N GLN A 186 -12.49 11.70 -2.39
CA GLN A 186 -12.81 10.30 -2.05
C GLN A 186 -11.59 9.57 -1.49
N TRP A 187 -10.42 9.74 -2.11
CA TRP A 187 -9.15 9.17 -1.65
C TRP A 187 -8.82 9.60 -0.22
N GLU A 188 -8.75 10.91 0.03
CA GLU A 188 -8.48 11.47 1.36
C GLU A 188 -9.47 10.94 2.40
N THR A 189 -10.78 10.97 2.07
CA THR A 189 -11.83 10.50 2.98
C THR A 189 -11.66 9.02 3.34
N LEU A 190 -11.33 8.18 2.35
CA LEU A 190 -11.15 6.74 2.58
C LEU A 190 -9.93 6.45 3.45
N ILE A 191 -8.77 7.04 3.14
CA ILE A 191 -7.56 6.82 3.93
C ILE A 191 -7.76 7.28 5.37
N ASN A 192 -8.28 8.50 5.57
CA ASN A 192 -8.56 9.04 6.91
C ASN A 192 -9.56 8.16 7.69
N ALA A 193 -10.62 7.68 7.03
CA ALA A 193 -11.58 6.79 7.67
C ALA A 193 -10.93 5.46 8.09
N ARG A 194 -10.13 4.84 7.22
CA ARG A 194 -9.45 3.57 7.53
C ARG A 194 -8.51 3.70 8.73
N ALA A 195 -7.78 4.81 8.83
CA ALA A 195 -6.91 5.08 9.98
C ALA A 195 -7.71 5.22 11.27
N HIS A 196 -8.66 6.16 11.29
CA HIS A 196 -9.40 6.52 12.49
C HIS A 196 -10.29 5.40 13.03
N GLU A 197 -11.07 4.74 12.17
CA GLU A 197 -12.00 3.68 12.58
C GLU A 197 -11.31 2.41 13.08
N ASN A 198 -9.96 2.28 12.89
CA ASN A 198 -9.19 1.11 13.26
C ASN A 198 -8.05 1.36 14.25
N ASN A 199 -7.83 2.61 14.69
CA ASN A 199 -6.77 2.97 15.64
C ASN A 199 -5.36 2.53 15.18
N PHE A 200 -5.00 2.81 13.92
CA PHE A 200 -3.67 2.61 13.35
C PHE A 200 -3.33 3.73 12.36
N PHE A 201 -2.07 3.91 12.02
CA PHE A 201 -1.67 4.77 10.93
C PHE A 201 -1.99 4.13 9.57
N VAL A 202 -2.31 4.96 8.57
CA VAL A 202 -2.40 4.53 7.17
C VAL A 202 -1.57 5.45 6.30
N ALA A 203 -0.62 4.89 5.56
CA ALA A 203 0.15 5.58 4.54
C ALA A 203 -0.29 5.10 3.15
N GLY A 204 -0.97 5.96 2.41
CA GLY A 204 -1.38 5.73 1.04
C GLY A 204 -0.47 6.49 0.09
N VAL A 205 0.23 5.79 -0.81
CA VAL A 205 1.14 6.38 -1.79
C VAL A 205 0.61 6.15 -3.19
N ASN A 206 0.46 7.23 -3.95
CA ASN A 206 -0.22 7.24 -5.22
C ASN A 206 0.69 7.78 -6.34
N HIS A 207 0.33 7.50 -7.59
CA HIS A 207 0.93 8.16 -8.74
C HIS A 207 0.48 9.61 -8.86
N PRO A 208 1.29 10.50 -9.46
CA PRO A 208 0.93 11.89 -9.68
C PRO A 208 -0.17 12.06 -10.75
N GLU A 209 -0.69 13.28 -10.83
CA GLU A 209 -1.55 13.71 -11.95
C GLU A 209 -0.77 13.65 -13.29
N PRO A 210 -1.43 13.55 -14.46
CA PRO A 210 -2.88 13.78 -14.65
C PRO A 210 -3.75 12.51 -14.60
N HIS A 211 -3.18 11.31 -14.66
CA HIS A 211 -3.95 10.06 -14.75
C HIS A 211 -4.49 9.62 -13.38
N PHE A 212 -3.79 9.96 -12.32
CA PHE A 212 -4.12 9.61 -10.94
C PHE A 212 -4.31 10.87 -10.10
N VAL A 213 -4.74 10.71 -8.86
CA VAL A 213 -5.06 11.88 -8.02
C VAL A 213 -3.84 12.51 -7.35
N GLY A 214 -2.66 11.91 -7.42
CA GLY A 214 -1.55 12.29 -6.54
C GLY A 214 -1.96 12.14 -5.08
N ARG A 215 -1.73 13.17 -4.28
CA ARG A 215 -2.24 13.31 -2.91
C ARG A 215 -1.87 12.12 -2.01
N SER A 216 -0.63 11.63 -2.15
CA SER A 216 -0.10 10.66 -1.19
C SER A 216 -0.25 11.22 0.22
N ILE A 217 -0.67 10.36 1.17
CA ILE A 217 -1.15 10.83 2.47
C ILE A 217 -0.79 9.85 3.58
N VAL A 218 -0.37 10.38 4.73
CA VAL A 218 -0.27 9.65 5.98
C VAL A 218 -1.34 10.15 6.94
N SER A 219 -2.20 9.25 7.40
CA SER A 219 -3.27 9.55 8.35
C SER A 219 -3.02 8.94 9.72
N SER A 220 -3.26 9.74 10.76
CA SER A 220 -3.14 9.36 12.17
C SER A 220 -4.34 8.51 12.63
N PRO A 221 -4.14 7.59 13.60
CA PRO A 221 -5.23 6.92 14.29
C PRO A 221 -6.18 7.87 15.02
N LEU A 222 -5.78 9.12 15.26
CA LEU A 222 -6.61 10.18 15.85
C LEU A 222 -7.52 10.88 14.85
N GLY A 223 -7.39 10.59 13.53
CA GLY A 223 -8.29 11.05 12.47
C GLY A 223 -7.87 12.35 11.80
N TYR A 224 -6.61 12.74 11.91
CA TYR A 224 -6.05 13.88 11.18
C TYR A 224 -4.97 13.43 10.16
N GLU A 225 -4.72 14.26 9.18
CA GLU A 225 -3.66 14.10 8.21
C GLU A 225 -2.32 14.53 8.84
N VAL A 226 -1.35 13.59 8.93
CA VAL A 226 0.01 13.93 9.38
C VAL A 226 0.72 14.70 8.28
N GLU A 227 0.61 14.20 7.05
CA GLU A 227 1.14 14.83 5.85
C GLU A 227 0.28 14.46 4.65
N ARG A 228 0.20 15.35 3.66
CA ARG A 228 -0.46 15.11 2.38
C ARG A 228 0.21 15.91 1.26
N PHE A 229 0.63 15.20 0.22
CA PHE A 229 1.24 15.79 -0.97
C PHE A 229 0.22 16.47 -1.89
N GLY A 230 0.73 17.22 -2.86
CA GLY A 230 -0.03 17.79 -3.97
C GLY A 230 -0.37 16.76 -5.05
N GLY A 231 -0.69 17.26 -6.25
CA GLY A 231 -0.95 16.42 -7.43
C GLY A 231 0.31 16.02 -8.18
N ASP A 232 1.38 16.80 -8.09
CA ASP A 232 2.62 16.63 -8.85
C ASP A 232 3.49 15.49 -8.33
N GLU A 233 4.53 15.10 -9.08
CA GLU A 233 5.56 14.19 -8.59
C GLU A 233 6.27 14.79 -7.37
N GLU A 234 6.35 14.04 -6.28
CA GLU A 234 6.87 14.53 -5.00
C GLU A 234 7.43 13.38 -4.17
N TYR A 235 8.62 13.60 -3.57
CA TYR A 235 9.26 12.68 -2.64
C TYR A 235 9.40 13.35 -1.28
N GLY A 236 9.00 12.66 -0.24
CA GLY A 236 9.04 13.24 1.10
C GLY A 236 9.14 12.22 2.21
N LEU A 237 9.65 12.68 3.35
CA LEU A 237 9.82 11.92 4.57
C LEU A 237 8.82 12.40 5.60
N VAL A 238 8.06 11.47 6.19
CA VAL A 238 7.01 11.76 7.16
C VAL A 238 7.32 11.02 8.46
N GLU A 239 7.46 11.78 9.54
CA GLU A 239 7.58 11.21 10.87
C GLU A 239 6.22 10.96 11.49
N VAL A 240 6.01 9.76 12.04
CA VAL A 240 4.81 9.40 12.80
C VAL A 240 5.17 9.01 14.22
N ASP A 241 4.45 9.57 15.21
CA ASP A 241 4.57 9.23 16.62
C ASP A 241 3.75 7.96 16.91
N LEU A 242 4.42 6.84 17.11
CA LEU A 242 3.76 5.57 17.40
C LEU A 242 3.05 5.54 18.77
N GLY A 243 3.33 6.51 19.63
CA GLY A 243 2.59 6.71 20.89
C GLY A 243 1.12 7.02 20.68
N GLU A 244 0.75 7.68 19.56
CA GLU A 244 -0.65 7.96 19.23
C GLU A 244 -1.50 6.70 19.05
N ILE A 245 -0.91 5.59 18.63
CA ILE A 245 -1.61 4.30 18.52
C ILE A 245 -2.09 3.85 19.89
N LYS A 246 -1.22 3.94 20.88
CA LYS A 246 -1.55 3.58 22.26
C LYS A 246 -2.62 4.50 22.81
N GLU A 247 -2.45 5.80 22.66
CA GLU A 247 -3.40 6.82 23.08
C GLU A 247 -4.79 6.60 22.46
N SER A 248 -4.85 6.40 21.16
CA SER A 248 -6.09 6.14 20.44
C SER A 248 -6.79 4.87 20.94
N ARG A 249 -6.03 3.77 21.15
CA ARG A 249 -6.58 2.49 21.62
C ARG A 249 -7.06 2.54 23.08
N GLU A 250 -6.44 3.38 23.92
CA GLU A 250 -6.89 3.60 25.30
C GLU A 250 -8.16 4.44 25.36
N ARG A 251 -8.23 5.53 24.59
CA ARG A 251 -9.39 6.43 24.56
C ARG A 251 -10.58 5.83 23.83
N MET A 252 -10.36 5.11 22.74
CA MET A 252 -11.39 4.49 21.91
C MET A 252 -11.05 3.03 21.61
N PRO A 253 -11.30 2.10 22.55
CA PRO A 253 -10.89 0.70 22.42
C PRO A 253 -11.82 -0.09 21.48
N ILE A 254 -11.87 0.28 20.21
CA ILE A 254 -12.76 -0.25 19.17
C ILE A 254 -12.73 -1.78 19.10
N LYS A 255 -11.53 -2.37 19.15
CA LYS A 255 -11.35 -3.82 19.12
C LYS A 255 -12.07 -4.54 20.29
N LYS A 256 -12.08 -3.93 21.48
CA LYS A 256 -12.77 -4.48 22.67
C LYS A 256 -14.27 -4.25 22.61
N LEU A 257 -14.71 -3.15 22.00
CA LEU A 257 -16.13 -2.77 21.92
C LEU A 257 -16.86 -3.44 20.76
N ALA A 258 -16.16 -4.00 19.78
CA ALA A 258 -16.73 -4.67 18.63
C ALA A 258 -17.58 -5.87 19.04
N ARG A 259 -18.81 -5.94 18.53
CA ARG A 259 -19.78 -6.99 18.85
C ARG A 259 -19.77 -8.10 17.81
N HIS A 260 -18.70 -8.89 17.79
CA HIS A 260 -18.44 -9.93 16.76
C HIS A 260 -19.61 -10.93 16.59
N LYS A 261 -20.25 -11.35 17.71
CA LYS A 261 -21.41 -12.27 17.64
C LYS A 261 -22.61 -11.63 16.95
N PHE A 262 -22.79 -10.31 17.13
CA PHE A 262 -23.84 -9.57 16.44
C PHE A 262 -23.57 -9.52 14.94
N TYR A 263 -22.36 -9.13 14.53
CA TYR A 263 -22.00 -9.01 13.13
C TYR A 263 -22.14 -10.33 12.38
N ARG A 264 -21.64 -11.45 12.93
CA ARG A 264 -21.82 -12.78 12.33
C ARG A 264 -23.26 -13.17 12.10
N ARG A 265 -24.20 -12.70 12.94
CA ARG A 265 -25.62 -13.04 12.84
C ARG A 265 -26.35 -12.23 11.76
N PHE A 266 -25.93 -10.98 11.52
CA PHE A 266 -26.68 -10.02 10.69
C PHE A 266 -25.96 -9.57 9.44
N ALA A 267 -24.74 -10.01 9.22
CA ALA A 267 -24.02 -9.84 7.98
C ALA A 267 -23.70 -11.23 7.40
N PRO A 268 -24.69 -11.95 6.87
CA PRO A 268 -24.42 -13.12 6.06
C PRO A 268 -23.75 -12.61 4.77
N TYR A 269 -22.44 -12.69 4.71
CA TYR A 269 -21.70 -12.61 3.46
C TYR A 269 -21.76 -13.99 2.76
N ASP A 270 -22.98 -14.53 2.66
CA ASP A 270 -23.26 -15.66 1.81
C ASP A 270 -23.37 -15.07 0.39
N GLY A 271 -22.21 -14.84 -0.22
CA GLY A 271 -22.14 -14.39 -1.60
C GLY A 271 -22.73 -15.46 -2.49
N ASP A 272 -23.79 -15.12 -3.21
CA ASP A 272 -24.24 -15.82 -4.40
C ASP A 272 -23.23 -15.63 -5.55
#